data_68ac2b7ace48f44fab41f29059cbe546
#
_entry.id   68ac2b7ace48f44fab41f29059cbe546
#
_cell.length_a   1.000
_cell.length_b   1.000
_cell.length_c   1.000
_cell.angle_alpha   90.00
_cell.angle_beta   90.00
_cell.angle_gamma   90.00
#
_symmetry.space_group_name_H-M   'P 1'
#
loop_
_entity.id
_entity.type
_entity.pdbx_description
1 polymer ?
#
loop_
_entity_poly.entity_id
_entity_poly.type
_entity_poly.pdbx_seq_one_letter_code
_entity_poly.pdbx_strand_id
1 'polypeptide(L)'
;MTAQEDTRMSSPYDVTISVHANRPTGKYEPLWNWFGYDEPNYTYSPHGRKLLKELTELSPEPPRIRAHNLLTSGDGLPALKWGSTNAYTEDANGNPVYDWTIIDKIFDTYVEAGNIPLIQIGFTPEALSDFDGPYRHQWEPADKYATITTGWTAPPTDLKKWGDLIEAWARHLAERYGEDVVSSWPWEVWNEPDGHYWTGTIPQFCEMYDVSAKALKRVLPKARVGGPHTCGAFANEKAQTFLRAFLKHVVDNKSPIDFLAFHAKGNPVIYEGHVRMGLHKQLRDIETNLAIINEFPELRHLPVVIGESDPEGCAACSARVHPQNGYRNGPLYGVYVVESMIRTYELARRANIHIEGAVTWAFLFDDQPYFDGFRDLATNGVDKAVLNGFRMLGKLGGEWLESASDYRRDIEDIMSHGVRGKPDVNVVATRDDKGVSILVWHYHDDDEAGPSADITVNLDGWGDKSASLRHFRMDEEHSNAFGVWKAMGKPQNPAGEDYARLEASGKLAEIDGQTWVKVDDGKIALRVSLPRQGVSLLRLDW
;
A
#
# COMPACT_ATOMS: atom_id res chain seq x y z
N MET A 1 -13.99 36.93 -4.85
CA MET A 1 -12.95 35.90 -4.90
C MET A 1 -11.64 36.60 -4.63
N THR A 2 -11.23 36.66 -3.39
CA THR A 2 -9.96 37.24 -2.98
C THR A 2 -8.89 36.17 -3.20
N ALA A 3 -7.94 36.45 -4.09
CA ALA A 3 -6.72 35.67 -4.21
C ALA A 3 -6.02 35.70 -2.85
N GLN A 4 -5.97 34.56 -2.19
CA GLN A 4 -5.19 34.37 -0.99
C GLN A 4 -3.72 34.38 -1.44
N GLU A 5 -2.98 35.40 -1.04
CA GLU A 5 -1.58 35.57 -1.30
C GLU A 5 -0.83 34.32 -0.81
N ASP A 6 -0.27 33.60 -1.76
CA ASP A 6 0.69 32.51 -1.54
C ASP A 6 2.01 33.16 -1.05
N THR A 7 2.06 33.51 0.22
CA THR A 7 3.28 34.01 0.86
C THR A 7 4.20 32.78 0.99
N ARG A 8 5.05 32.54 -0.03
CA ARG A 8 6.17 31.61 0.02
C ARG A 8 7.05 32.00 1.21
N MET A 9 6.92 31.23 2.30
CA MET A 9 7.79 31.40 3.45
C MET A 9 9.22 31.18 2.99
N SER A 10 10.08 32.18 3.16
CA SER A 10 11.48 32.16 2.68
C SER A 10 12.49 31.73 3.74
N SER A 11 12.08 31.58 4.99
CA SER A 11 12.95 31.25 6.14
C SER A 11 12.33 30.15 7.00
N PRO A 12 13.15 29.40 7.75
CA PRO A 12 12.68 28.41 8.71
C PRO A 12 11.64 29.00 9.67
N TYR A 13 10.75 28.16 10.18
CA TYR A 13 9.68 28.53 11.11
C TYR A 13 9.61 27.54 12.26
N ASP A 14 9.21 28.07 13.42
CA ASP A 14 9.14 27.27 14.64
C ASP A 14 7.89 26.38 14.66
N VAL A 15 8.06 25.15 15.15
CA VAL A 15 6.99 24.17 15.40
C VAL A 15 7.18 23.58 16.79
N THR A 16 6.09 23.50 17.56
CA THR A 16 6.09 22.87 18.88
C THR A 16 5.29 21.59 18.86
N ILE A 17 5.94 20.49 19.27
CA ILE A 17 5.35 19.17 19.42
C ILE A 17 5.31 18.81 20.92
N SER A 18 4.17 18.29 21.37
CA SER A 18 4.01 17.69 22.69
C SER A 18 3.74 16.18 22.58
N VAL A 19 4.38 15.40 23.44
CA VAL A 19 4.21 13.94 23.55
C VAL A 19 4.09 13.57 25.03
N HIS A 20 3.09 12.77 25.38
CA HIS A 20 2.84 12.34 26.75
C HIS A 20 3.12 10.84 26.92
N ALA A 21 4.33 10.47 27.38
CA ALA A 21 4.78 9.07 27.46
C ALA A 21 3.95 8.20 28.42
N ASN A 22 3.24 8.81 29.37
CA ASN A 22 2.38 8.14 30.35
C ASN A 22 0.88 8.17 29.99
N ARG A 23 0.50 8.62 28.77
CA ARG A 23 -0.90 8.70 28.32
C ARG A 23 -1.14 7.86 27.07
N PRO A 24 -1.30 6.52 27.23
CA PRO A 24 -1.65 5.68 26.10
C PRO A 24 -3.09 5.97 25.64
N THR A 25 -3.30 5.90 24.32
CA THR A 25 -4.61 6.15 23.67
C THR A 25 -5.18 4.92 22.97
N GLY A 26 -4.47 3.81 22.95
CA GLY A 26 -4.89 2.54 22.37
C GLY A 26 -3.72 1.72 21.85
N LYS A 27 -4.01 0.50 21.43
CA LYS A 27 -3.01 -0.38 20.80
C LYS A 27 -2.62 0.12 19.41
N TYR A 28 -1.32 0.06 19.09
CA TYR A 28 -0.85 0.26 17.73
C TYR A 28 -1.00 -1.04 16.92
N GLU A 29 -1.67 -0.97 15.79
CA GLU A 29 -1.79 -2.05 14.81
C GLU A 29 -1.32 -1.54 13.46
N PRO A 30 -0.34 -2.20 12.78
CA PRO A 30 0.30 -1.67 11.58
C PRO A 30 -0.56 -1.89 10.32
N LEU A 31 -1.64 -1.10 10.14
CA LEU A 31 -2.52 -1.22 8.96
C LEU A 31 -1.77 -1.06 7.63
N TRP A 32 -0.59 -0.44 7.62
CA TRP A 32 0.27 -0.20 6.46
C TRP A 32 1.07 -1.43 6.02
N ASN A 33 1.15 -2.49 6.83
CA ASN A 33 2.02 -3.65 6.58
C ASN A 33 1.42 -4.62 5.55
N TRP A 34 0.85 -4.06 4.47
CA TRP A 34 0.22 -4.75 3.37
C TRP A 34 0.75 -4.20 2.05
N PHE A 35 1.21 -5.08 1.16
CA PHE A 35 1.79 -4.71 -0.13
C PHE A 35 1.16 -5.52 -1.25
N GLY A 36 1.09 -4.94 -2.46
CA GLY A 36 0.48 -5.63 -3.58
C GLY A 36 1.04 -5.23 -4.94
N TYR A 37 0.79 -6.05 -5.95
CA TYR A 37 1.25 -5.84 -7.32
C TYR A 37 0.47 -6.67 -8.36
N ASP A 38 0.50 -6.20 -9.62
CA ASP A 38 -0.17 -6.87 -10.75
C ASP A 38 0.62 -8.08 -11.28
N GLU A 39 1.94 -8.12 -11.08
CA GLU A 39 2.90 -8.95 -11.79
C GLU A 39 3.48 -10.07 -10.91
N PRO A 40 2.69 -11.14 -10.60
CA PRO A 40 3.11 -12.20 -9.66
C PRO A 40 4.37 -12.95 -10.10
N ASN A 41 4.74 -12.86 -11.38
CA ASN A 41 5.92 -13.53 -11.90
C ASN A 41 7.24 -12.84 -11.53
N TYR A 42 7.22 -11.58 -11.03
CA TYR A 42 8.39 -10.98 -10.39
C TYR A 42 8.66 -11.52 -8.98
N THR A 43 7.68 -12.15 -8.32
CA THR A 43 7.81 -12.69 -6.95
C THR A 43 9.05 -13.55 -6.77
N TYR A 44 9.32 -14.44 -7.71
CA TYR A 44 10.44 -15.38 -7.66
C TYR A 44 11.70 -14.91 -8.40
N SER A 45 11.73 -13.68 -8.90
CA SER A 45 12.95 -13.07 -9.44
C SER A 45 13.97 -12.83 -8.30
N PRO A 46 15.28 -12.70 -8.61
CA PRO A 46 16.27 -12.42 -7.57
C PRO A 46 15.96 -11.17 -6.75
N HIS A 47 15.56 -10.07 -7.40
CA HIS A 47 15.21 -8.83 -6.69
C HIS A 47 13.85 -8.94 -5.99
N GLY A 48 12.90 -9.72 -6.54
CA GLY A 48 11.62 -10.01 -5.89
C GLY A 48 11.80 -10.74 -4.56
N ARG A 49 12.61 -11.80 -4.54
CA ARG A 49 12.97 -12.53 -3.31
C ARG A 49 13.68 -11.63 -2.29
N LYS A 50 14.59 -10.76 -2.76
CA LYS A 50 15.28 -9.78 -1.90
C LYS A 50 14.25 -8.85 -1.25
N LEU A 51 13.38 -8.23 -2.05
CA LEU A 51 12.41 -7.25 -1.57
C LEU A 51 11.40 -7.88 -0.60
N LEU A 52 10.85 -9.07 -0.89
CA LEU A 52 9.95 -9.78 0.03
C LEU A 52 10.57 -10.02 1.40
N LYS A 53 11.86 -10.36 1.42
CA LYS A 53 12.60 -10.54 2.67
C LYS A 53 12.77 -9.21 3.43
N GLU A 54 13.07 -8.12 2.71
CA GLU A 54 13.15 -6.78 3.31
C GLU A 54 11.79 -6.31 3.85
N LEU A 55 10.67 -6.67 3.20
CA LEU A 55 9.33 -6.38 3.71
C LEU A 55 9.05 -7.12 5.03
N THR A 56 9.51 -8.36 5.18
CA THR A 56 9.39 -9.10 6.44
C THR A 56 10.18 -8.46 7.58
N GLU A 57 11.28 -7.78 7.26
CA GLU A 57 12.12 -7.10 8.25
C GLU A 57 11.55 -5.74 8.73
N LEU A 58 10.48 -5.24 8.09
CA LEU A 58 9.88 -3.95 8.45
C LEU A 58 9.21 -3.96 9.82
N SER A 59 8.59 -5.07 10.20
CA SER A 59 7.77 -5.20 11.41
C SER A 59 7.93 -6.58 12.04
N PRO A 60 7.75 -6.72 13.36
CA PRO A 60 7.62 -8.04 13.99
C PRO A 60 6.44 -8.86 13.49
N GLU A 61 5.41 -8.21 12.95
CA GLU A 61 4.27 -8.89 12.34
C GLU A 61 4.56 -9.17 10.86
N PRO A 62 4.28 -10.40 10.35
CA PRO A 62 4.46 -10.72 8.95
C PRO A 62 3.67 -9.79 8.02
N PRO A 63 4.27 -9.29 6.92
CA PRO A 63 3.55 -8.50 5.93
C PRO A 63 2.57 -9.37 5.15
N ARG A 64 1.48 -8.78 4.69
CA ARG A 64 0.53 -9.42 3.79
C ARG A 64 0.80 -8.99 2.36
N ILE A 65 0.81 -9.96 1.46
CA ILE A 65 1.14 -9.73 0.05
C ILE A 65 -0.07 -10.07 -0.82
N ARG A 66 -0.59 -9.08 -1.52
CA ARG A 66 -1.68 -9.17 -2.49
C ARG A 66 -1.11 -9.21 -3.90
N ALA A 67 -1.44 -10.21 -4.71
CA ALA A 67 -1.03 -10.24 -6.11
C ALA A 67 -2.22 -10.56 -7.03
N HIS A 68 -2.26 -9.91 -8.19
CA HIS A 68 -3.21 -10.23 -9.25
C HIS A 68 -2.76 -11.42 -10.10
N ASN A 69 -3.59 -11.80 -11.07
CA ASN A 69 -3.24 -12.76 -12.13
C ASN A 69 -2.88 -14.18 -11.67
N LEU A 70 -3.35 -14.60 -10.49
CA LEU A 70 -3.03 -15.93 -9.95
C LEU A 70 -3.72 -17.09 -10.71
N LEU A 71 -4.82 -16.81 -11.45
CA LEU A 71 -5.52 -17.81 -12.28
C LEU A 71 -5.45 -17.48 -13.78
N THR A 72 -4.79 -16.40 -14.17
CA THR A 72 -4.63 -15.97 -15.57
C THR A 72 -3.74 -16.96 -16.34
N SER A 73 -4.17 -17.37 -17.53
CA SER A 73 -3.43 -18.30 -18.39
C SER A 73 -2.24 -17.62 -19.07
N GLY A 74 -1.10 -18.31 -19.12
CA GLY A 74 0.10 -17.84 -19.81
C GLY A 74 1.37 -18.61 -19.42
N ASP A 75 2.50 -18.02 -19.76
CA ASP A 75 3.82 -18.67 -19.69
C ASP A 75 4.58 -18.48 -18.36
N GLY A 76 4.04 -17.68 -17.43
CA GLY A 76 4.70 -17.36 -16.17
C GLY A 76 5.88 -16.40 -16.30
N LEU A 77 6.01 -15.71 -17.45
CA LEU A 77 7.03 -14.67 -17.63
C LEU A 77 6.50 -13.30 -17.17
N PRO A 78 7.32 -12.55 -16.44
CA PRO A 78 6.93 -11.21 -15.99
C PRO A 78 6.82 -10.24 -17.16
N ALA A 79 5.82 -9.36 -17.10
CA ALA A 79 5.68 -8.22 -18.00
C ALA A 79 4.93 -7.10 -17.27
N LEU A 80 5.02 -5.88 -17.77
CA LEU A 80 4.29 -4.75 -17.18
C LEU A 80 2.78 -5.00 -17.21
N LYS A 81 2.11 -4.83 -16.07
CA LYS A 81 0.66 -4.96 -15.93
C LYS A 81 0.13 -6.36 -16.29
N TRP A 82 0.98 -7.38 -16.28
CA TRP A 82 0.65 -8.74 -16.68
C TRP A 82 1.30 -9.77 -15.76
N GLY A 83 0.57 -10.82 -15.52
CA GLY A 83 1.08 -12.04 -14.90
C GLY A 83 0.27 -13.25 -15.33
N SER A 84 0.80 -14.43 -15.09
CA SER A 84 0.13 -15.67 -15.45
C SER A 84 0.67 -16.85 -14.67
N THR A 85 -0.17 -17.86 -14.47
CA THR A 85 0.19 -19.07 -13.76
C THR A 85 -0.12 -20.33 -14.57
N ASN A 86 -1.01 -20.25 -15.54
CA ASN A 86 -1.54 -21.35 -16.32
C ASN A 86 -2.15 -22.47 -15.47
N ALA A 87 -2.72 -22.11 -14.31
CA ALA A 87 -3.25 -23.06 -13.33
C ALA A 87 -4.41 -23.92 -13.83
N TYR A 88 -5.11 -23.46 -14.88
CA TYR A 88 -6.27 -24.14 -15.47
C TYR A 88 -6.17 -24.16 -17.00
N THR A 89 -6.28 -25.36 -17.55
CA THR A 89 -6.50 -25.59 -18.99
C THR A 89 -7.54 -26.69 -19.15
N GLU A 90 -7.88 -27.01 -20.40
CA GLU A 90 -8.79 -28.13 -20.73
C GLU A 90 -8.13 -29.08 -21.73
N ASP A 91 -8.41 -30.38 -21.57
CA ASP A 91 -8.03 -31.38 -22.55
C ASP A 91 -8.91 -31.32 -23.82
N ALA A 92 -8.63 -32.16 -24.81
CA ALA A 92 -9.37 -32.22 -26.07
C ALA A 92 -10.87 -32.59 -25.90
N ASN A 93 -11.26 -33.08 -24.74
CA ASN A 93 -12.65 -33.43 -24.40
C ASN A 93 -13.33 -32.36 -23.53
N GLY A 94 -12.65 -31.25 -23.23
CA GLY A 94 -13.12 -30.19 -22.36
C GLY A 94 -13.05 -30.53 -20.87
N ASN A 95 -12.26 -31.52 -20.46
CA ASN A 95 -12.06 -31.82 -19.05
C ASN A 95 -10.99 -30.91 -18.45
N PRO A 96 -11.17 -30.43 -17.20
CA PRO A 96 -10.18 -29.62 -16.50
C PRO A 96 -8.82 -30.31 -16.35
N VAL A 97 -7.76 -29.54 -16.61
CA VAL A 97 -6.37 -29.92 -16.34
C VAL A 97 -5.74 -28.83 -15.47
N TYR A 98 -5.27 -29.20 -14.30
CA TYR A 98 -4.66 -28.28 -13.33
C TYR A 98 -3.14 -28.38 -13.37
N ASP A 99 -2.45 -27.25 -13.45
CA ASP A 99 -0.98 -27.13 -13.33
C ASP A 99 -0.63 -26.08 -12.28
N TRP A 100 -0.13 -26.54 -11.14
CA TRP A 100 0.22 -25.69 -9.99
C TRP A 100 1.69 -25.23 -10.00
N THR A 101 2.48 -25.59 -11.02
CA THR A 101 3.92 -25.36 -11.05
C THR A 101 4.31 -23.90 -10.83
N ILE A 102 3.62 -22.96 -11.45
CA ILE A 102 3.93 -21.53 -11.32
C ILE A 102 3.33 -20.97 -10.02
N ILE A 103 2.12 -21.39 -9.66
CA ILE A 103 1.50 -21.04 -8.37
C ILE A 103 2.43 -21.45 -7.22
N ASP A 104 2.95 -22.66 -7.24
CA ASP A 104 3.85 -23.15 -6.21
C ASP A 104 5.11 -22.27 -6.08
N LYS A 105 5.71 -21.87 -7.20
CA LYS A 105 6.87 -20.95 -7.15
C LYS A 105 6.53 -19.61 -6.47
N ILE A 106 5.34 -19.07 -6.71
CA ILE A 106 4.89 -17.81 -6.11
C ILE A 106 4.69 -17.99 -4.61
N PHE A 107 3.90 -19.00 -4.21
CA PHE A 107 3.54 -19.21 -2.80
C PHE A 107 4.70 -19.74 -1.97
N ASP A 108 5.55 -20.62 -2.52
CA ASP A 108 6.79 -21.04 -1.86
C ASP A 108 7.66 -19.82 -1.53
N THR A 109 7.78 -18.88 -2.48
CA THR A 109 8.58 -17.67 -2.26
C THR A 109 8.00 -16.78 -1.13
N TYR A 110 6.67 -16.65 -1.03
CA TYR A 110 6.04 -15.94 0.10
C TYR A 110 6.32 -16.63 1.43
N VAL A 111 6.10 -17.94 1.49
CA VAL A 111 6.30 -18.73 2.72
C VAL A 111 7.76 -18.73 3.15
N GLU A 112 8.70 -18.93 2.21
CA GLU A 112 10.15 -18.88 2.47
C GLU A 112 10.60 -17.50 3.00
N ALA A 113 9.99 -16.43 2.51
CA ALA A 113 10.27 -15.06 2.97
C ALA A 113 9.56 -14.71 4.30
N GLY A 114 8.63 -15.54 4.79
CA GLY A 114 7.84 -15.27 6.00
C GLY A 114 6.66 -14.31 5.76
N ASN A 115 6.19 -14.21 4.52
CA ASN A 115 5.04 -13.36 4.17
C ASN A 115 3.72 -14.14 4.25
N ILE A 116 2.61 -13.43 4.43
CA ILE A 116 1.25 -13.99 4.40
C ILE A 116 0.57 -13.58 3.09
N PRO A 117 0.17 -14.53 2.22
CA PRO A 117 -0.60 -14.19 1.02
C PRO A 117 -1.99 -13.64 1.36
N LEU A 118 -2.42 -12.56 0.70
CA LEU A 118 -3.83 -12.22 0.48
C LEU A 118 -4.17 -12.76 -0.91
N ILE A 119 -4.89 -13.86 -0.96
CA ILE A 119 -5.08 -14.64 -2.18
C ILE A 119 -6.22 -14.08 -3.01
N GLN A 120 -5.90 -13.51 -4.18
CA GLN A 120 -6.92 -13.06 -5.12
C GLN A 120 -7.42 -14.23 -5.99
N ILE A 121 -8.71 -14.51 -5.94
CA ILE A 121 -9.40 -15.41 -6.87
C ILE A 121 -9.67 -14.64 -8.16
N GLY A 122 -8.80 -14.78 -9.15
CA GLY A 122 -8.84 -14.08 -10.43
C GLY A 122 -7.50 -14.19 -11.18
N PHE A 123 -7.47 -13.96 -12.49
CA PHE A 123 -8.66 -13.61 -13.29
C PHE A 123 -9.16 -14.86 -14.07
N THR A 124 -10.10 -14.66 -15.04
CA THR A 124 -10.66 -15.80 -15.77
C THR A 124 -9.58 -16.50 -16.62
N PRO A 125 -9.34 -17.81 -16.45
CA PRO A 125 -8.45 -18.57 -17.34
C PRO A 125 -8.95 -18.57 -18.80
N GLU A 126 -8.03 -18.67 -19.74
CA GLU A 126 -8.36 -18.60 -21.19
C GLU A 126 -9.43 -19.62 -21.59
N ALA A 127 -9.34 -20.85 -21.10
CA ALA A 127 -10.29 -21.91 -21.40
C ALA A 127 -11.72 -21.66 -20.84
N LEU A 128 -11.90 -20.71 -19.94
CA LEU A 128 -13.20 -20.29 -19.38
C LEU A 128 -13.62 -18.91 -19.88
N SER A 129 -12.96 -18.34 -20.89
CA SER A 129 -13.27 -17.03 -21.47
C SER A 129 -13.85 -17.20 -22.88
N ASP A 130 -14.97 -16.52 -23.15
CA ASP A 130 -15.59 -16.43 -24.48
C ASP A 130 -15.48 -15.03 -25.10
N PHE A 131 -14.54 -14.24 -24.60
CA PHE A 131 -14.31 -12.88 -25.06
C PHE A 131 -13.95 -12.84 -26.56
N ASP A 132 -14.68 -12.02 -27.34
CA ASP A 132 -14.39 -11.83 -28.76
C ASP A 132 -13.18 -10.89 -28.93
N GLY A 133 -11.99 -11.47 -29.03
CA GLY A 133 -10.74 -10.74 -29.15
C GLY A 133 -9.56 -11.44 -28.47
N PRO A 134 -8.43 -10.74 -28.29
CA PRO A 134 -7.27 -11.35 -27.66
C PRO A 134 -7.54 -11.67 -26.18
N TYR A 135 -7.00 -12.79 -25.71
CA TYR A 135 -7.07 -13.12 -24.30
C TYR A 135 -6.13 -12.25 -23.46
N ARG A 136 -4.89 -12.03 -23.94
CA ARG A 136 -3.84 -11.25 -23.29
C ARG A 136 -3.80 -9.84 -23.88
N HIS A 137 -3.69 -8.82 -23.02
CA HIS A 137 -3.27 -7.48 -23.43
C HIS A 137 -1.73 -7.39 -23.44
N GLN A 138 -1.22 -6.36 -24.12
CA GLN A 138 0.18 -5.91 -24.01
C GLN A 138 0.16 -4.49 -23.48
N TRP A 139 0.93 -4.23 -22.42
CA TRP A 139 0.95 -2.93 -21.77
C TRP A 139 2.23 -2.17 -22.09
N GLU A 140 2.04 -0.95 -22.58
CA GLU A 140 3.11 0.05 -22.68
C GLU A 140 2.82 1.21 -21.71
N PRO A 141 3.84 1.87 -21.12
CA PRO A 141 3.61 2.92 -20.13
C PRO A 141 2.73 4.09 -20.59
N ALA A 142 2.53 4.28 -21.90
CA ALA A 142 1.65 5.29 -22.50
C ALA A 142 0.20 4.82 -22.71
N ASP A 143 -0.09 3.55 -22.45
CA ASP A 143 -1.40 2.97 -22.72
C ASP A 143 -2.49 3.52 -21.80
N LYS A 144 -3.73 3.35 -22.25
CA LYS A 144 -4.93 3.68 -21.46
C LYS A 144 -5.48 2.40 -20.82
N TYR A 145 -6.06 2.52 -19.66
CA TYR A 145 -6.65 1.38 -18.95
C TYR A 145 -7.65 0.56 -19.76
N ALA A 146 -8.36 1.18 -20.71
CA ALA A 146 -9.27 0.45 -21.58
C ALA A 146 -8.60 -0.66 -22.41
N THR A 147 -7.28 -0.58 -22.64
CA THR A 147 -6.53 -1.61 -23.38
C THR A 147 -6.36 -2.91 -22.63
N ILE A 148 -6.53 -2.91 -21.30
CA ILE A 148 -6.47 -4.14 -20.51
C ILE A 148 -7.75 -4.99 -20.61
N THR A 149 -8.85 -4.43 -21.07
CA THR A 149 -10.12 -5.15 -21.25
C THR A 149 -9.99 -6.14 -22.40
N THR A 150 -9.63 -7.36 -22.06
CA THR A 150 -9.37 -8.49 -22.97
C THR A 150 -9.92 -9.77 -22.35
N GLY A 151 -9.64 -10.95 -22.89
CA GLY A 151 -10.28 -12.20 -22.49
C GLY A 151 -10.19 -12.55 -21.00
N TRP A 152 -9.10 -12.18 -20.33
CA TRP A 152 -8.92 -12.46 -18.91
C TRP A 152 -9.84 -11.64 -17.99
N THR A 153 -10.47 -10.57 -18.50
CA THR A 153 -11.42 -9.73 -17.75
C THR A 153 -12.89 -10.16 -17.92
N ALA A 154 -13.15 -11.19 -18.72
CA ALA A 154 -14.49 -11.70 -18.97
C ALA A 154 -15.02 -12.55 -17.79
N PRO A 155 -16.34 -12.59 -17.56
CA PRO A 155 -16.94 -13.57 -16.66
C PRO A 155 -16.56 -15.00 -17.08
N PRO A 156 -16.35 -15.95 -16.12
CA PRO A 156 -16.22 -17.35 -16.44
C PRO A 156 -17.47 -17.88 -17.17
N THR A 157 -17.30 -18.57 -18.30
CA THR A 157 -18.39 -19.15 -19.09
C THR A 157 -19.11 -20.31 -18.42
N ASP A 158 -18.42 -20.99 -17.49
CA ASP A 158 -18.94 -22.13 -16.72
C ASP A 158 -18.62 -21.95 -15.22
N LEU A 159 -19.61 -21.49 -14.46
CA LEU A 159 -19.45 -21.26 -13.02
C LEU A 159 -19.25 -22.55 -12.21
N LYS A 160 -19.65 -23.72 -12.75
CA LYS A 160 -19.37 -24.99 -12.09
C LYS A 160 -17.88 -25.31 -12.20
N LYS A 161 -17.30 -25.23 -13.42
CA LYS A 161 -15.87 -25.44 -13.63
C LYS A 161 -15.04 -24.40 -12.87
N TRP A 162 -15.51 -23.15 -12.78
CA TRP A 162 -14.91 -22.11 -11.96
C TRP A 162 -14.87 -22.47 -10.48
N GLY A 163 -15.99 -22.93 -9.93
CA GLY A 163 -16.05 -23.39 -8.54
C GLY A 163 -15.15 -24.61 -8.28
N ASP A 164 -15.15 -25.59 -9.20
CA ASP A 164 -14.28 -26.78 -9.12
C ASP A 164 -12.79 -26.41 -9.15
N LEU A 165 -12.40 -25.39 -9.94
CA LEU A 165 -11.02 -24.85 -9.95
C LEU A 165 -10.64 -24.27 -8.58
N ILE A 166 -11.52 -23.49 -7.97
CA ILE A 166 -11.24 -22.88 -6.66
C ILE A 166 -11.11 -23.96 -5.57
N GLU A 167 -11.99 -24.98 -5.59
CA GLU A 167 -11.85 -26.12 -4.67
C GLU A 167 -10.55 -26.88 -4.88
N ALA A 168 -10.18 -27.16 -6.13
CA ALA A 168 -8.93 -27.86 -6.45
C ALA A 168 -7.70 -27.06 -5.97
N TRP A 169 -7.72 -25.74 -6.21
CA TRP A 169 -6.65 -24.85 -5.75
C TRP A 169 -6.55 -24.79 -4.23
N ALA A 170 -7.66 -24.60 -3.54
CA ALA A 170 -7.69 -24.57 -2.07
C ALA A 170 -7.19 -25.90 -1.46
N ARG A 171 -7.55 -27.07 -2.04
CA ARG A 171 -7.05 -28.37 -1.63
C ARG A 171 -5.55 -28.49 -1.85
N HIS A 172 -5.06 -28.09 -3.04
CA HIS A 172 -3.65 -28.12 -3.36
C HIS A 172 -2.81 -27.32 -2.37
N LEU A 173 -3.23 -26.08 -2.07
CA LEU A 173 -2.53 -25.27 -1.08
C LEU A 173 -2.58 -25.87 0.32
N ALA A 174 -3.74 -26.41 0.74
CA ALA A 174 -3.88 -27.07 2.04
C ALA A 174 -3.01 -28.33 2.17
N GLU A 175 -2.91 -29.13 1.11
CA GLU A 175 -2.04 -30.31 1.06
C GLU A 175 -0.56 -29.92 1.12
N ARG A 176 -0.18 -28.80 0.47
CA ARG A 176 1.21 -28.34 0.40
C ARG A 176 1.69 -27.64 1.66
N TYR A 177 0.88 -26.73 2.23
CA TYR A 177 1.29 -25.86 3.33
C TYR A 177 0.62 -26.18 4.68
N GLY A 178 -0.36 -27.06 4.67
CA GLY A 178 -1.18 -27.40 5.83
C GLY A 178 -2.48 -26.61 5.92
N GLU A 179 -3.58 -27.30 6.26
CA GLU A 179 -4.93 -26.72 6.31
C GLU A 179 -5.03 -25.53 7.27
N ASP A 180 -4.45 -25.61 8.47
CA ASP A 180 -4.50 -24.52 9.47
C ASP A 180 -3.74 -23.28 8.99
N VAL A 181 -2.61 -23.46 8.30
CA VAL A 181 -1.81 -22.36 7.73
C VAL A 181 -2.62 -21.66 6.63
N VAL A 182 -3.12 -22.40 5.65
CA VAL A 182 -3.86 -21.84 4.51
C VAL A 182 -5.20 -21.24 4.96
N SER A 183 -5.83 -21.80 5.98
CA SER A 183 -7.05 -21.23 6.58
C SER A 183 -6.80 -19.88 7.28
N SER A 184 -5.56 -19.57 7.66
CA SER A 184 -5.19 -18.27 8.23
C SER A 184 -4.97 -17.18 7.17
N TRP A 185 -4.77 -17.57 5.92
CA TRP A 185 -4.61 -16.63 4.82
C TRP A 185 -5.94 -16.03 4.42
N PRO A 186 -6.06 -14.69 4.24
CA PRO A 186 -7.25 -14.10 3.69
C PRO A 186 -7.36 -14.34 2.18
N TRP A 187 -8.59 -14.50 1.70
CA TRP A 187 -8.93 -14.69 0.29
C TRP A 187 -9.84 -13.57 -0.18
N GLU A 188 -9.69 -13.12 -1.39
CA GLU A 188 -10.56 -12.12 -2.00
C GLU A 188 -11.03 -12.56 -3.38
N VAL A 189 -12.17 -12.03 -3.82
CA VAL A 189 -12.71 -12.34 -5.13
C VAL A 189 -12.58 -11.14 -6.03
N TRP A 190 -11.75 -11.29 -7.09
CA TRP A 190 -11.58 -10.33 -8.17
C TRP A 190 -10.85 -9.04 -7.78
N ASN A 191 -10.83 -8.07 -8.74
CA ASN A 191 -10.28 -6.73 -8.61
C ASN A 191 -11.07 -5.72 -9.45
N GLU A 192 -11.40 -4.55 -8.89
CA GLU A 192 -12.04 -3.40 -9.56
C GLU A 192 -13.14 -3.78 -10.57
N PRO A 193 -14.17 -4.54 -10.13
CA PRO A 193 -15.20 -5.05 -11.04
C PRO A 193 -16.13 -3.95 -11.58
N ASP A 194 -16.06 -2.76 -11.03
CA ASP A 194 -16.68 -1.54 -11.53
C ASP A 194 -15.82 -0.80 -12.57
N GLY A 195 -14.55 -1.23 -12.76
CA GLY A 195 -13.56 -0.67 -13.68
C GLY A 195 -13.42 -1.44 -14.99
N HIS A 196 -12.19 -1.46 -15.52
CA HIS A 196 -11.83 -2.13 -16.77
C HIS A 196 -11.49 -3.62 -16.60
N TYR A 197 -11.50 -4.12 -15.38
CA TYR A 197 -11.14 -5.50 -15.03
C TYR A 197 -12.34 -6.48 -15.09
N TRP A 198 -13.54 -6.00 -15.41
CA TRP A 198 -14.75 -6.84 -15.51
C TRP A 198 -15.64 -6.40 -16.65
N THR A 199 -15.98 -7.31 -17.57
CA THR A 199 -16.86 -7.04 -18.71
C THR A 199 -18.29 -7.49 -18.49
N GLY A 200 -18.55 -8.21 -17.40
CA GLY A 200 -19.90 -8.68 -17.04
C GLY A 200 -20.74 -7.61 -16.31
N THR A 201 -21.95 -8.00 -15.97
CA THR A 201 -22.89 -7.20 -15.17
C THR A 201 -22.65 -7.37 -13.67
N ILE A 202 -23.23 -6.47 -12.85
CA ILE A 202 -23.20 -6.60 -11.39
C ILE A 202 -23.83 -7.92 -10.91
N PRO A 203 -24.99 -8.37 -11.41
CA PRO A 203 -25.55 -9.67 -11.02
C PRO A 203 -24.62 -10.86 -11.33
N GLN A 204 -23.97 -10.86 -12.51
CA GLN A 204 -22.99 -11.91 -12.86
C GLN A 204 -21.78 -11.91 -11.91
N PHE A 205 -21.30 -10.72 -11.50
CA PHE A 205 -20.25 -10.63 -10.51
C PHE A 205 -20.67 -11.20 -9.15
N CYS A 206 -21.88 -10.84 -8.69
CA CYS A 206 -22.42 -11.35 -7.43
C CYS A 206 -22.60 -12.88 -7.45
N GLU A 207 -23.05 -13.45 -8.55
CA GLU A 207 -23.18 -14.89 -8.72
C GLU A 207 -21.80 -15.58 -8.71
N MET A 208 -20.82 -15.04 -9.44
CA MET A 208 -19.44 -15.54 -9.43
C MET A 208 -18.82 -15.44 -8.03
N TYR A 209 -19.03 -14.32 -7.31
CA TYR A 209 -18.60 -14.17 -5.93
C TYR A 209 -19.16 -15.27 -5.04
N ASP A 210 -20.46 -15.52 -5.11
CA ASP A 210 -21.14 -16.55 -4.32
C ASP A 210 -20.57 -17.95 -4.59
N VAL A 211 -20.36 -18.28 -5.86
CA VAL A 211 -19.74 -19.56 -6.26
C VAL A 211 -18.34 -19.67 -5.70
N SER A 212 -17.53 -18.61 -5.83
CA SER A 212 -16.15 -18.56 -5.35
C SER A 212 -16.07 -18.74 -3.83
N ALA A 213 -16.82 -17.93 -3.08
CA ALA A 213 -16.84 -17.96 -1.63
C ALA A 213 -17.33 -19.31 -1.07
N LYS A 214 -18.40 -19.86 -1.66
CA LYS A 214 -18.95 -21.16 -1.27
C LYS A 214 -18.00 -22.32 -1.61
N ALA A 215 -17.32 -22.27 -2.76
CA ALA A 215 -16.30 -23.24 -3.16
C ALA A 215 -15.14 -23.27 -2.16
N LEU A 216 -14.58 -22.10 -1.84
CA LEU A 216 -13.54 -21.96 -0.83
C LEU A 216 -13.98 -22.54 0.53
N LYS A 217 -15.16 -22.15 1.01
CA LYS A 217 -15.68 -22.58 2.32
C LYS A 217 -16.00 -24.08 2.42
N ARG A 218 -16.21 -24.76 1.29
CA ARG A 218 -16.36 -26.24 1.28
C ARG A 218 -15.05 -26.95 1.60
N VAL A 219 -13.91 -26.38 1.21
CA VAL A 219 -12.58 -26.95 1.45
C VAL A 219 -11.98 -26.43 2.75
N LEU A 220 -12.04 -25.11 2.96
CA LEU A 220 -11.45 -24.38 4.07
C LEU A 220 -12.54 -23.58 4.82
N PRO A 221 -13.34 -24.22 5.66
CA PRO A 221 -14.46 -23.55 6.34
C PRO A 221 -14.07 -22.36 7.21
N LYS A 222 -12.83 -22.38 7.74
CA LYS A 222 -12.26 -21.31 8.59
C LYS A 222 -11.61 -20.19 7.80
N ALA A 223 -11.28 -20.38 6.50
CA ALA A 223 -10.63 -19.36 5.68
C ALA A 223 -11.52 -18.13 5.55
N ARG A 224 -10.91 -16.93 5.62
CA ARG A 224 -11.61 -15.66 5.46
C ARG A 224 -11.73 -15.31 3.99
N VAL A 225 -12.92 -14.87 3.56
CA VAL A 225 -13.16 -14.42 2.18
C VAL A 225 -13.78 -13.04 2.19
N GLY A 226 -13.37 -12.17 1.25
CA GLY A 226 -13.87 -10.80 1.16
C GLY A 226 -13.91 -10.23 -0.26
N GLY A 227 -14.27 -8.97 -0.35
CA GLY A 227 -14.43 -8.19 -1.58
C GLY A 227 -15.31 -6.95 -1.35
N PRO A 228 -15.76 -6.27 -2.43
CA PRO A 228 -15.55 -6.56 -3.86
C PRO A 228 -14.33 -5.88 -4.48
N HIS A 229 -13.54 -5.09 -3.71
CA HIS A 229 -12.39 -4.31 -4.23
C HIS A 229 -12.78 -3.32 -5.34
N THR A 230 -13.87 -2.57 -5.14
CA THR A 230 -14.27 -1.49 -6.05
C THR A 230 -13.23 -0.38 -6.09
N CYS A 231 -13.17 0.36 -7.21
CA CYS A 231 -12.42 1.60 -7.33
C CYS A 231 -12.81 2.63 -6.25
N GLY A 232 -12.02 3.71 -6.13
CA GLY A 232 -12.36 4.83 -5.23
C GLY A 232 -13.73 5.41 -5.53
N ALA A 233 -14.52 5.64 -4.48
CA ALA A 233 -15.93 6.01 -4.59
C ALA A 233 -16.18 7.52 -4.66
N PHE A 234 -15.22 8.36 -4.27
CA PHE A 234 -15.40 9.81 -4.30
C PHE A 234 -15.58 10.32 -5.73
N ALA A 235 -16.70 11.01 -6.00
CA ALA A 235 -17.09 11.50 -7.32
C ALA A 235 -17.14 10.38 -8.41
N ASN A 236 -17.39 9.14 -8.02
CA ASN A 236 -17.46 7.98 -8.90
C ASN A 236 -18.76 7.20 -8.65
N GLU A 237 -19.84 7.61 -9.31
CA GLU A 237 -21.17 7.00 -9.16
C GLU A 237 -21.17 5.50 -9.52
N LYS A 238 -20.34 5.09 -10.46
CA LYS A 238 -20.25 3.67 -10.87
C LYS A 238 -19.72 2.81 -9.73
N ALA A 239 -18.64 3.23 -9.07
CA ALA A 239 -18.09 2.54 -7.90
C ALA A 239 -19.09 2.54 -6.74
N GLN A 240 -19.73 3.67 -6.45
CA GLN A 240 -20.75 3.76 -5.40
C GLN A 240 -21.94 2.83 -5.65
N THR A 241 -22.42 2.79 -6.90
CA THR A 241 -23.54 1.92 -7.30
C THR A 241 -23.15 0.45 -7.17
N PHE A 242 -21.96 0.08 -7.64
CA PHE A 242 -21.48 -1.28 -7.57
C PHE A 242 -21.32 -1.75 -6.12
N LEU A 243 -20.66 -0.95 -5.28
CA LEU A 243 -20.46 -1.29 -3.88
C LEU A 243 -21.78 -1.49 -3.14
N ARG A 244 -22.74 -0.55 -3.28
CA ARG A 244 -24.08 -0.71 -2.65
C ARG A 244 -24.81 -1.95 -3.15
N ALA A 245 -24.78 -2.22 -4.45
CA ALA A 245 -25.43 -3.40 -5.03
C ALA A 245 -24.82 -4.70 -4.51
N PHE A 246 -23.49 -4.76 -4.42
CA PHE A 246 -22.79 -5.92 -3.87
C PHE A 246 -23.10 -6.12 -2.38
N LEU A 247 -23.00 -5.07 -1.56
CA LEU A 247 -23.30 -5.17 -0.12
C LEU A 247 -24.76 -5.59 0.12
N LYS A 248 -25.69 -5.03 -0.66
CA LYS A 248 -27.10 -5.45 -0.60
C LYS A 248 -27.27 -6.92 -0.98
N HIS A 249 -26.59 -7.38 -2.06
CA HIS A 249 -26.63 -8.79 -2.46
C HIS A 249 -26.16 -9.72 -1.34
N VAL A 250 -25.04 -9.37 -0.70
CA VAL A 250 -24.45 -10.14 0.41
C VAL A 250 -25.43 -10.27 1.57
N VAL A 251 -26.07 -9.17 1.96
CA VAL A 251 -27.08 -9.17 3.04
C VAL A 251 -28.30 -10.01 2.66
N ASP A 252 -28.88 -9.76 1.48
CA ASP A 252 -30.13 -10.42 1.03
C ASP A 252 -29.94 -11.95 0.87
N ASN A 253 -28.79 -12.39 0.36
CA ASN A 253 -28.50 -13.80 0.05
C ASN A 253 -27.71 -14.51 1.15
N LYS A 254 -27.28 -13.78 2.20
CA LYS A 254 -26.41 -14.31 3.26
C LYS A 254 -25.13 -14.94 2.69
N SER A 255 -24.55 -14.28 1.70
CA SER A 255 -23.33 -14.74 1.05
C SER A 255 -22.17 -14.77 2.05
N PRO A 256 -21.28 -15.77 2.02
CA PRO A 256 -20.12 -15.79 2.90
C PRO A 256 -19.24 -14.56 2.67
N ILE A 257 -18.98 -13.79 3.72
CA ILE A 257 -18.08 -12.64 3.70
C ILE A 257 -17.51 -12.43 5.10
N ASP A 258 -16.20 -12.25 5.20
CA ASP A 258 -15.46 -12.12 6.46
C ASP A 258 -14.72 -10.77 6.57
N PHE A 259 -14.56 -10.03 5.46
CA PHE A 259 -14.06 -8.67 5.43
C PHE A 259 -14.58 -7.93 4.18
N LEU A 260 -14.67 -6.62 4.27
CA LEU A 260 -15.05 -5.75 3.15
C LEU A 260 -13.81 -5.11 2.54
N ALA A 261 -13.86 -4.80 1.23
CA ALA A 261 -12.72 -4.19 0.58
C ALA A 261 -13.11 -3.20 -0.51
N PHE A 262 -12.32 -2.12 -0.62
CA PHE A 262 -12.38 -1.09 -1.64
C PHE A 262 -10.99 -0.52 -1.92
N HIS A 263 -10.85 0.34 -2.92
CA HIS A 263 -9.63 1.06 -3.24
C HIS A 263 -9.77 2.56 -2.97
N ALA A 264 -8.62 3.22 -2.74
CA ALA A 264 -8.55 4.65 -2.54
C ALA A 264 -7.32 5.22 -3.23
N LYS A 265 -7.52 6.17 -4.15
CA LYS A 265 -6.45 6.73 -4.98
C LYS A 265 -6.42 8.25 -4.91
N GLY A 266 -5.21 8.80 -4.82
CA GLY A 266 -4.97 10.21 -5.06
C GLY A 266 -5.08 10.57 -6.55
N ASN A 267 -4.61 11.76 -6.89
CA ASN A 267 -4.57 12.24 -8.27
C ASN A 267 -3.48 13.32 -8.44
N PRO A 268 -2.20 12.93 -8.56
CA PRO A 268 -1.12 13.90 -8.81
C PRO A 268 -1.28 14.51 -10.20
N VAL A 269 -0.93 15.78 -10.32
CA VAL A 269 -0.98 16.56 -11.57
C VAL A 269 0.30 17.36 -11.74
N ILE A 270 0.59 17.80 -12.96
CA ILE A 270 1.58 18.86 -13.17
C ILE A 270 0.91 20.20 -12.97
N TYR A 271 1.41 20.99 -12.04
CA TYR A 271 0.97 22.33 -11.73
C TYR A 271 2.17 23.29 -11.76
N GLU A 272 2.11 24.32 -12.58
CA GLU A 272 3.19 25.34 -12.71
C GLU A 272 4.60 24.74 -12.88
N GLY A 273 4.70 23.57 -13.54
CA GLY A 273 5.98 22.93 -13.87
C GLY A 273 6.52 21.94 -12.83
N HIS A 274 5.83 21.75 -11.72
CA HIS A 274 6.15 20.74 -10.69
C HIS A 274 4.99 19.75 -10.48
N VAL A 275 5.26 18.66 -9.77
CA VAL A 275 4.21 17.71 -9.36
C VAL A 275 3.46 18.28 -8.17
N ARG A 276 2.14 18.27 -8.26
CA ARG A 276 1.22 18.54 -7.13
C ARG A 276 0.45 17.27 -6.81
N MET A 277 0.59 16.80 -5.57
CA MET A 277 -0.07 15.60 -5.09
C MET A 277 -1.58 15.82 -4.87
N GLY A 278 -2.34 14.74 -4.85
CA GLY A 278 -3.78 14.75 -4.67
C GLY A 278 -4.23 13.97 -3.45
N LEU A 279 -3.59 14.16 -2.30
CA LEU A 279 -3.92 13.46 -1.05
C LEU A 279 -5.40 13.61 -0.67
N HIS A 280 -5.96 14.82 -0.84
CA HIS A 280 -7.37 15.11 -0.55
C HIS A 280 -8.33 14.13 -1.23
N LYS A 281 -8.05 13.73 -2.47
CA LYS A 281 -8.90 12.78 -3.20
C LYS A 281 -8.84 11.38 -2.60
N GLN A 282 -7.64 10.89 -2.24
CA GLN A 282 -7.49 9.59 -1.59
C GLN A 282 -8.24 9.53 -0.26
N LEU A 283 -8.12 10.58 0.57
CA LEU A 283 -8.84 10.63 1.85
C LEU A 283 -10.35 10.68 1.66
N ARG A 284 -10.84 11.40 0.64
CA ARG A 284 -12.27 11.40 0.28
C ARG A 284 -12.76 10.07 -0.27
N ASP A 285 -11.93 9.33 -1.01
CA ASP A 285 -12.26 7.96 -1.42
C ASP A 285 -12.48 7.08 -0.18
N ILE A 286 -11.59 7.17 0.82
CA ILE A 286 -11.72 6.41 2.07
C ILE A 286 -13.00 6.82 2.80
N GLU A 287 -13.21 8.10 3.05
CA GLU A 287 -14.39 8.62 3.74
C GLU A 287 -15.70 8.19 3.07
N THR A 288 -15.78 8.32 1.73
CA THR A 288 -16.98 7.95 0.96
C THR A 288 -17.28 6.46 1.04
N ASN A 289 -16.27 5.61 0.90
CA ASN A 289 -16.46 4.16 1.01
C ASN A 289 -16.88 3.75 2.43
N LEU A 290 -16.27 4.32 3.47
CA LEU A 290 -16.67 4.05 4.86
C LEU A 290 -18.10 4.53 5.15
N ALA A 291 -18.52 5.65 4.56
CA ALA A 291 -19.89 6.13 4.67
C ALA A 291 -20.88 5.16 4.02
N ILE A 292 -20.56 4.60 2.84
CA ILE A 292 -21.40 3.59 2.17
C ILE A 292 -21.49 2.31 3.01
N ILE A 293 -20.37 1.84 3.58
CA ILE A 293 -20.38 0.65 4.46
C ILE A 293 -21.28 0.89 5.67
N ASN A 294 -21.29 2.08 6.24
CA ASN A 294 -22.15 2.45 7.37
C ASN A 294 -23.67 2.47 7.02
N GLU A 295 -24.06 2.48 5.73
CA GLU A 295 -25.44 2.28 5.29
C GLU A 295 -25.95 0.85 5.56
N PHE A 296 -25.03 -0.13 5.83
CA PHE A 296 -25.32 -1.55 6.02
C PHE A 296 -24.97 -2.00 7.45
N PRO A 297 -25.88 -1.81 8.43
CA PRO A 297 -25.62 -2.15 9.84
C PRO A 297 -25.22 -3.62 10.06
N GLU A 298 -25.69 -4.53 9.19
CA GLU A 298 -25.39 -5.95 9.24
C GLU A 298 -23.91 -6.26 8.96
N LEU A 299 -23.21 -5.40 8.19
CA LEU A 299 -21.86 -5.63 7.72
C LEU A 299 -20.80 -4.72 8.37
N ARG A 300 -21.19 -3.60 8.99
CA ARG A 300 -20.25 -2.60 9.53
C ARG A 300 -19.34 -3.13 10.65
N HIS A 301 -19.64 -4.30 11.22
CA HIS A 301 -18.81 -4.94 12.22
C HIS A 301 -17.64 -5.74 11.62
N LEU A 302 -17.67 -5.98 10.30
CA LEU A 302 -16.60 -6.67 9.61
C LEU A 302 -15.37 -5.73 9.45
N PRO A 303 -14.16 -6.29 9.52
CA PRO A 303 -12.97 -5.50 9.20
C PRO A 303 -12.96 -5.08 7.73
N VAL A 304 -12.28 -3.98 7.45
CA VAL A 304 -12.13 -3.42 6.11
C VAL A 304 -10.67 -3.51 5.68
N VAL A 305 -10.45 -3.92 4.44
CA VAL A 305 -9.15 -3.85 3.77
C VAL A 305 -9.25 -2.83 2.63
N ILE A 306 -8.41 -1.79 2.68
CA ILE A 306 -8.21 -0.93 1.52
C ILE A 306 -7.25 -1.66 0.60
N GLY A 307 -7.79 -2.35 -0.41
CA GLY A 307 -7.05 -3.29 -1.26
C GLY A 307 -6.00 -2.64 -2.15
N GLU A 308 -6.12 -1.33 -2.39
CA GLU A 308 -5.09 -0.47 -2.97
C GLU A 308 -5.26 0.94 -2.39
N SER A 309 -4.21 1.45 -1.74
CA SER A 309 -4.18 2.73 -1.04
C SER A 309 -2.97 3.54 -1.52
N ASP A 310 -3.14 4.32 -2.62
CA ASP A 310 -2.02 4.87 -3.36
C ASP A 310 -2.22 6.31 -3.82
N PRO A 311 -1.13 7.01 -4.15
CA PRO A 311 -1.19 8.36 -4.70
C PRO A 311 -1.94 8.47 -6.03
N GLU A 312 -2.03 7.40 -6.84
CA GLU A 312 -2.73 7.32 -8.14
C GLU A 312 -2.96 5.87 -8.59
N GLY A 313 -3.61 5.66 -9.74
CA GLY A 313 -4.08 4.34 -10.19
C GLY A 313 -3.08 3.47 -10.97
N CYS A 314 -1.97 4.01 -11.51
CA CYS A 314 -1.13 3.25 -12.45
C CYS A 314 0.31 3.04 -11.97
N ALA A 315 0.62 1.88 -11.39
CA ALA A 315 2.00 1.53 -11.00
C ALA A 315 2.96 1.42 -12.20
N ALA A 316 2.50 0.79 -13.28
CA ALA A 316 3.26 0.52 -14.49
C ALA A 316 3.31 1.69 -15.51
N CYS A 317 3.06 2.93 -15.05
CA CYS A 317 3.13 4.15 -15.85
C CYS A 317 4.38 4.95 -15.46
N SER A 318 5.42 4.93 -16.29
CA SER A 318 6.68 5.60 -15.99
C SER A 318 6.56 7.14 -16.00
N ALA A 319 7.42 7.83 -15.26
CA ALA A 319 7.49 9.29 -15.25
C ALA A 319 7.98 9.88 -16.58
N ARG A 320 8.66 9.09 -17.39
CA ARG A 320 9.10 9.52 -18.74
C ARG A 320 7.91 9.84 -19.65
N VAL A 321 6.81 9.11 -19.50
CA VAL A 321 5.57 9.29 -20.28
C VAL A 321 4.53 10.07 -19.48
N HIS A 322 4.53 9.92 -18.15
CA HIS A 322 3.61 10.55 -17.22
C HIS A 322 4.41 11.40 -16.21
N PRO A 323 4.81 12.64 -16.57
CA PRO A 323 5.69 13.46 -15.72
C PRO A 323 5.17 13.68 -14.30
N GLN A 324 3.85 13.68 -14.09
CA GLN A 324 3.23 13.78 -12.77
C GLN A 324 3.63 12.63 -11.81
N ASN A 325 4.21 11.53 -12.33
CA ASN A 325 4.69 10.40 -11.56
C ASN A 325 6.15 10.55 -11.08
N GLY A 326 6.80 11.69 -11.36
CA GLY A 326 8.20 11.96 -11.00
C GLY A 326 8.47 11.90 -9.50
N TYR A 327 7.49 12.22 -8.66
CA TYR A 327 7.55 12.16 -7.19
C TYR A 327 7.95 10.77 -6.65
N ARG A 328 7.71 9.69 -7.40
CA ARG A 328 7.89 8.30 -6.96
C ARG A 328 9.34 7.90 -6.73
N ASN A 329 10.29 8.65 -7.25
CA ASN A 329 11.71 8.34 -7.10
C ASN A 329 12.32 8.90 -5.81
N GLY A 330 11.79 10.03 -5.32
CA GLY A 330 12.33 10.81 -4.22
C GLY A 330 11.56 10.69 -2.90
N PRO A 331 11.91 11.54 -1.91
CA PRO A 331 11.32 11.51 -0.57
C PRO A 331 9.83 11.82 -0.52
N LEU A 332 9.30 12.61 -1.48
CA LEU A 332 7.88 12.98 -1.50
C LEU A 332 6.96 11.75 -1.46
N TYR A 333 7.30 10.66 -2.15
CA TYR A 333 6.51 9.44 -2.08
C TYR A 333 6.52 8.83 -0.67
N GLY A 334 7.67 8.80 -0.01
CA GLY A 334 7.78 8.26 1.34
C GLY A 334 6.99 9.07 2.37
N VAL A 335 7.09 10.42 2.33
CA VAL A 335 6.33 11.27 3.26
C VAL A 335 4.83 11.26 2.97
N TYR A 336 4.43 11.17 1.69
CA TYR A 336 3.02 10.97 1.30
C TYR A 336 2.43 9.70 1.91
N VAL A 337 3.17 8.58 1.86
CA VAL A 337 2.75 7.31 2.47
C VAL A 337 2.57 7.48 3.97
N VAL A 338 3.53 8.08 4.67
CA VAL A 338 3.41 8.35 6.11
C VAL A 338 2.16 9.18 6.41
N GLU A 339 1.98 10.30 5.71
CA GLU A 339 0.80 11.17 5.89
C GLU A 339 -0.50 10.43 5.63
N SER A 340 -0.63 9.76 4.47
CA SER A 340 -1.88 9.08 4.08
C SER A 340 -2.24 7.93 5.03
N MET A 341 -1.27 7.13 5.49
CA MET A 341 -1.50 6.03 6.42
C MET A 341 -1.96 6.55 7.80
N ILE A 342 -1.33 7.61 8.30
CA ILE A 342 -1.73 8.19 9.59
C ILE A 342 -3.13 8.83 9.50
N ARG A 343 -3.47 9.50 8.38
CA ARG A 343 -4.82 10.03 8.16
C ARG A 343 -5.86 8.92 7.98
N THR A 344 -5.47 7.78 7.46
CA THR A 344 -6.36 6.59 7.37
C THR A 344 -6.78 6.10 8.76
N TYR A 345 -5.87 6.03 9.75
CA TYR A 345 -6.26 5.74 11.14
C TYR A 345 -7.26 6.77 11.71
N GLU A 346 -7.10 8.04 11.34
CA GLU A 346 -8.02 9.09 11.78
C GLU A 346 -9.43 8.89 11.20
N LEU A 347 -9.55 8.62 9.89
CA LEU A 347 -10.82 8.36 9.22
C LEU A 347 -11.50 7.09 9.75
N ALA A 348 -10.72 6.02 9.99
CA ALA A 348 -11.23 4.78 10.58
C ALA A 348 -11.89 5.02 11.95
N ARG A 349 -11.22 5.77 12.83
CA ARG A 349 -11.75 6.15 14.13
C ARG A 349 -13.02 7.00 14.03
N ARG A 350 -13.05 7.98 13.12
CA ARG A 350 -14.22 8.83 12.88
C ARG A 350 -15.43 8.03 12.39
N ALA A 351 -15.20 7.09 11.48
CA ALA A 351 -16.24 6.22 10.95
C ALA A 351 -16.68 5.12 11.92
N ASN A 352 -15.93 4.89 13.00
CA ASN A 352 -16.08 3.75 13.91
C ASN A 352 -16.06 2.41 13.16
N ILE A 353 -15.13 2.26 12.22
CA ILE A 353 -14.90 1.05 11.41
C ILE A 353 -13.45 0.60 11.63
N HIS A 354 -13.26 -0.69 11.82
CA HIS A 354 -11.92 -1.28 11.91
C HIS A 354 -11.33 -1.47 10.51
N ILE A 355 -10.30 -0.69 10.16
CA ILE A 355 -9.48 -0.92 8.97
C ILE A 355 -8.31 -1.83 9.38
N GLU A 356 -8.35 -3.08 8.92
CA GLU A 356 -7.34 -4.10 9.22
C GLU A 356 -6.07 -3.88 8.39
N GLY A 357 -6.22 -3.40 7.16
CA GLY A 357 -5.10 -3.20 6.24
C GLY A 357 -5.35 -2.16 5.17
N ALA A 358 -4.27 -1.50 4.76
CA ALA A 358 -4.21 -0.60 3.61
C ALA A 358 -3.03 -1.01 2.74
N VAL A 359 -3.33 -1.63 1.60
CA VAL A 359 -2.33 -2.20 0.71
C VAL A 359 -1.66 -1.10 -0.10
N THR A 360 -0.36 -0.96 0.03
CA THR A 360 0.43 -0.16 -0.90
C THR A 360 0.67 -0.99 -2.16
N TRP A 361 0.11 -0.52 -3.29
CA TRP A 361 0.22 -1.21 -4.57
C TRP A 361 1.51 -0.82 -5.27
N ALA A 362 2.63 -1.37 -4.76
CA ALA A 362 3.97 -1.14 -5.28
C ALA A 362 4.88 -2.30 -4.88
N PHE A 363 5.61 -2.84 -5.85
CA PHE A 363 6.58 -3.91 -5.62
C PHE A 363 7.89 -3.59 -6.33
N LEU A 364 8.12 -4.14 -7.52
CA LEU A 364 9.27 -3.84 -8.37
C LEU A 364 8.96 -4.16 -9.83
N PHE A 365 9.74 -3.55 -10.72
CA PHE A 365 9.79 -3.87 -12.13
C PHE A 365 11.26 -4.11 -12.52
N ASP A 366 11.67 -5.37 -12.59
CA ASP A 366 13.02 -5.73 -13.05
C ASP A 366 13.18 -5.41 -14.54
N ASP A 367 14.43 -5.20 -14.96
CA ASP A 367 14.82 -4.90 -16.34
C ASP A 367 14.24 -3.59 -16.90
N GLN A 368 13.69 -2.72 -16.04
CA GLN A 368 13.31 -1.36 -16.41
C GLN A 368 14.45 -0.38 -16.13
N PRO A 369 14.46 0.80 -16.79
CA PRO A 369 15.49 1.80 -16.51
C PRO A 369 15.49 2.24 -15.04
N TYR A 370 16.68 2.45 -14.48
CA TYR A 370 16.82 2.93 -13.11
C TYR A 370 16.08 4.25 -12.92
N PHE A 371 15.26 4.33 -11.87
CA PHE A 371 14.50 5.53 -11.49
C PHE A 371 13.66 6.13 -12.62
N ASP A 372 13.06 5.30 -13.49
CA ASP A 372 12.16 5.77 -14.57
C ASP A 372 10.78 6.24 -14.04
N GLY A 373 10.59 6.22 -12.72
CA GLY A 373 9.38 6.73 -12.07
C GLY A 373 8.19 5.78 -12.12
N PHE A 374 8.41 4.49 -12.21
CA PHE A 374 7.41 3.48 -11.87
C PHE A 374 7.05 3.57 -10.38
N ARG A 375 5.83 3.16 -10.01
CA ARG A 375 5.46 3.05 -8.61
C ARG A 375 5.91 1.69 -8.07
N ASP A 376 7.14 1.67 -7.63
CA ASP A 376 7.85 0.53 -7.07
C ASP A 376 8.57 0.92 -5.77
N LEU A 377 8.88 -0.07 -4.94
CA LEU A 377 9.60 0.09 -3.67
C LEU A 377 11.13 0.04 -3.87
N ALA A 378 11.56 -0.61 -4.94
CA ALA A 378 12.95 -0.72 -5.34
C ALA A 378 13.07 -0.70 -6.86
N THR A 379 14.20 -0.21 -7.40
CA THR A 379 14.54 -0.20 -8.81
C THR A 379 15.78 -1.06 -9.03
N ASN A 380 15.63 -2.19 -9.77
CA ASN A 380 16.71 -3.17 -10.00
C ASN A 380 17.51 -3.51 -8.73
N GLY A 381 16.81 -3.77 -7.63
CA GLY A 381 17.39 -4.16 -6.34
C GLY A 381 17.89 -3.01 -5.46
N VAL A 382 17.84 -1.76 -5.92
CA VAL A 382 18.16 -0.56 -5.12
C VAL A 382 16.89 0.00 -4.49
N ASP A 383 16.85 0.11 -3.17
CA ASP A 383 15.70 0.60 -2.42
C ASP A 383 15.41 2.08 -2.74
N LYS A 384 14.15 2.41 -2.94
CA LYS A 384 13.68 3.79 -3.06
C LYS A 384 13.37 4.40 -1.70
N ALA A 385 13.34 5.72 -1.62
CA ALA A 385 13.06 6.46 -0.39
C ALA A 385 11.75 6.01 0.29
N VAL A 386 10.71 5.66 -0.46
CA VAL A 386 9.42 5.18 0.07
C VAL A 386 9.56 3.97 0.99
N LEU A 387 10.47 3.03 0.69
CA LEU A 387 10.70 1.86 1.55
C LEU A 387 11.24 2.27 2.93
N ASN A 388 11.98 3.38 3.01
CA ASN A 388 12.44 3.93 4.29
C ASN A 388 11.31 4.59 5.09
N GLY A 389 10.28 5.14 4.43
CA GLY A 389 9.04 5.54 5.10
C GLY A 389 8.39 4.36 5.83
N PHE A 390 8.29 3.20 5.18
CA PHE A 390 7.79 1.97 5.80
C PHE A 390 8.71 1.45 6.92
N ARG A 391 10.05 1.51 6.74
CA ARG A 391 11.00 1.16 7.81
C ARG A 391 10.82 2.02 9.06
N MET A 392 10.47 3.29 8.90
CA MET A 392 10.17 4.17 10.04
C MET A 392 8.81 3.82 10.67
N LEU A 393 7.76 3.59 9.88
CA LEU A 393 6.46 3.13 10.39
C LEU A 393 6.60 1.79 11.15
N GLY A 394 7.47 0.90 10.69
CA GLY A 394 7.75 -0.40 11.33
C GLY A 394 8.50 -0.30 12.66
N LYS A 395 9.08 0.85 12.99
CA LYS A 395 9.71 1.12 14.29
C LYS A 395 8.71 1.71 15.31
N LEU A 396 7.49 1.95 14.92
CA LEU A 396 6.37 2.18 15.84
C LEU A 396 5.88 0.84 16.39
N GLY A 397 5.39 0.81 17.63
CA GLY A 397 4.92 -0.43 18.23
C GLY A 397 4.29 -0.22 19.62
N GLY A 398 3.64 -1.26 20.14
CA GLY A 398 3.01 -1.24 21.44
C GLY A 398 1.72 -0.41 21.49
N GLU A 399 1.73 0.72 22.17
CA GLU A 399 0.56 1.59 22.37
C GLU A 399 0.78 2.97 21.76
N TRP A 400 -0.25 3.50 21.10
CA TRP A 400 -0.33 4.91 20.73
C TRP A 400 -0.23 5.79 21.98
N LEU A 401 0.47 6.92 21.86
CA LEU A 401 0.54 7.95 22.87
C LEU A 401 -0.20 9.21 22.45
N GLU A 402 -0.74 9.92 23.45
CA GLU A 402 -1.25 11.28 23.23
C GLU A 402 -0.11 12.18 22.74
N SER A 403 -0.28 12.75 21.55
CA SER A 403 0.69 13.64 20.91
C SER A 403 0.01 14.71 20.07
N ALA A 404 0.61 15.89 19.98
CA ALA A 404 0.08 17.00 19.22
C ALA A 404 1.19 17.88 18.61
N SER A 405 0.90 18.50 17.47
CA SER A 405 1.71 19.53 16.84
C SER A 405 0.87 20.79 16.64
N ASP A 406 1.43 21.96 16.95
CA ASP A 406 0.79 23.26 16.70
C ASP A 406 0.74 23.63 15.20
N TYR A 407 1.41 22.82 14.37
CA TYR A 407 1.45 23.00 12.92
C TYR A 407 0.67 21.92 12.15
N ARG A 408 -0.02 21.02 12.89
CA ARG A 408 -0.89 20.02 12.28
C ARG A 408 -2.05 20.67 11.53
N ARG A 409 -2.34 20.18 10.32
CA ARG A 409 -3.52 20.58 9.58
C ARG A 409 -4.74 19.73 9.98
N ASP A 410 -5.90 20.37 10.00
CA ASP A 410 -7.16 19.66 10.18
C ASP A 410 -7.48 18.79 8.95
N ILE A 411 -8.01 17.59 9.16
CA ILE A 411 -8.26 16.64 8.07
C ILE A 411 -9.37 17.12 7.13
N GLU A 412 -10.38 17.85 7.64
CA GLU A 412 -11.44 18.42 6.81
C GLU A 412 -10.87 19.51 5.87
N ASP A 413 -9.91 20.29 6.36
CA ASP A 413 -9.21 21.25 5.55
C ASP A 413 -8.36 20.57 4.46
N ILE A 414 -7.65 19.49 4.82
CA ILE A 414 -6.89 18.67 3.85
C ILE A 414 -7.83 18.07 2.79
N MET A 415 -8.93 17.47 3.20
CA MET A 415 -9.92 16.89 2.28
C MET A 415 -10.59 17.93 1.36
N SER A 416 -10.69 19.17 1.81
CA SER A 416 -11.30 20.25 1.03
C SER A 416 -10.33 20.93 0.09
N HIS A 417 -9.07 21.14 0.50
CA HIS A 417 -8.12 22.02 -0.18
C HIS A 417 -6.77 21.35 -0.52
N GLY A 418 -6.48 20.14 -0.01
CA GLY A 418 -5.15 19.54 -0.04
C GLY A 418 -4.21 20.23 0.97
N VAL A 419 -2.95 19.80 0.98
CA VAL A 419 -1.90 20.41 1.81
C VAL A 419 -1.13 21.42 0.96
N ARG A 420 -1.68 22.63 0.87
CA ARG A 420 -1.18 23.71 0.01
C ARG A 420 -0.97 24.98 0.82
N GLY A 421 0.00 25.80 0.40
CA GLY A 421 0.38 27.00 1.14
C GLY A 421 1.05 26.63 2.46
N LYS A 422 0.30 26.56 3.56
CA LYS A 422 0.83 26.07 4.84
C LYS A 422 1.03 24.54 4.79
N PRO A 423 2.24 24.01 5.04
CA PRO A 423 2.50 22.56 5.11
C PRO A 423 1.81 21.92 6.33
N ASP A 424 1.73 20.60 6.34
CA ASP A 424 1.40 19.81 7.53
C ASP A 424 2.69 19.31 8.18
N VAL A 425 3.04 19.85 9.34
CA VAL A 425 4.09 19.31 10.18
C VAL A 425 3.44 18.61 11.35
N ASN A 426 3.47 17.29 11.34
CA ASN A 426 2.66 16.50 12.23
C ASN A 426 3.48 15.43 12.94
N VAL A 427 2.88 14.78 13.92
CA VAL A 427 3.53 13.82 14.81
C VAL A 427 2.60 12.68 15.18
N VAL A 428 3.18 11.49 15.33
CA VAL A 428 2.61 10.39 16.11
C VAL A 428 3.68 9.81 17.01
N ALA A 429 3.26 9.29 18.14
CA ALA A 429 4.17 8.62 19.07
C ALA A 429 3.57 7.29 19.55
N THR A 430 4.46 6.32 19.81
CA THR A 430 4.12 5.02 20.38
C THR A 430 5.08 4.65 21.48
N ARG A 431 4.64 3.76 22.38
CA ARG A 431 5.45 3.22 23.47
C ARG A 431 5.39 1.70 23.47
N ASP A 432 6.55 1.06 23.56
CA ASP A 432 6.71 -0.36 23.82
C ASP A 432 7.42 -0.61 25.17
N ASP A 433 7.84 -1.86 25.41
CA ASP A 433 8.55 -2.27 26.63
C ASP A 433 9.97 -1.69 26.74
N LYS A 434 10.55 -1.19 25.64
CA LYS A 434 11.92 -0.67 25.57
C LYS A 434 12.01 0.85 25.54
N GLY A 435 10.95 1.54 25.11
CA GLY A 435 11.03 2.99 24.99
C GLY A 435 9.86 3.62 24.23
N VAL A 436 10.13 4.82 23.71
CA VAL A 436 9.17 5.64 22.96
C VAL A 436 9.71 5.91 21.56
N SER A 437 8.89 5.68 20.54
CA SER A 437 9.13 6.10 19.16
C SER A 437 8.29 7.32 18.84
N ILE A 438 8.90 8.38 18.32
CA ILE A 438 8.24 9.62 17.90
C ILE A 438 8.53 9.83 16.43
N LEU A 439 7.50 9.69 15.58
CA LEU A 439 7.58 9.91 14.14
C LEU A 439 7.05 11.29 13.82
N VAL A 440 7.87 12.12 13.19
CA VAL A 440 7.58 13.49 12.79
C VAL A 440 7.78 13.61 11.29
N TRP A 441 6.85 14.25 10.59
CA TRP A 441 6.98 14.49 9.15
C TRP A 441 6.56 15.90 8.76
N HIS A 442 7.08 16.36 7.63
CA HIS A 442 6.84 17.66 7.06
C HIS A 442 6.34 17.48 5.63
N TYR A 443 5.02 17.47 5.46
CA TYR A 443 4.36 17.20 4.19
C TYR A 443 3.80 18.46 3.52
N HIS A 444 3.92 18.51 2.18
CA HIS A 444 3.25 19.48 1.31
C HIS A 444 2.89 18.79 -0.01
N ASP A 445 1.76 19.16 -0.64
CA ASP A 445 1.33 18.58 -1.92
C ASP A 445 2.29 18.89 -3.07
N ASP A 446 2.95 20.05 -3.05
CA ASP A 446 3.83 20.48 -4.13
C ASP A 446 5.25 19.93 -3.96
N ASP A 447 5.76 19.31 -5.04
CA ASP A 447 7.14 18.84 -5.14
C ASP A 447 8.10 19.99 -5.46
N GLU A 448 8.18 20.91 -4.53
CA GLU A 448 9.05 22.07 -4.57
C GLU A 448 9.81 22.24 -3.25
N ALA A 449 11.03 22.77 -3.37
CA ALA A 449 11.78 23.18 -2.19
C ALA A 449 11.01 24.23 -1.37
N GLY A 450 11.10 24.14 -0.06
CA GLY A 450 10.48 25.07 0.86
C GLY A 450 11.30 25.22 2.14
N PRO A 451 10.92 26.17 3.02
CA PRO A 451 11.62 26.37 4.28
C PRO A 451 11.49 25.15 5.19
N SER A 452 12.55 24.90 5.97
CA SER A 452 12.54 23.86 6.99
C SER A 452 11.68 24.26 8.19
N ALA A 453 11.17 23.28 8.91
CA ALA A 453 10.56 23.44 10.21
C ALA A 453 11.59 23.25 11.32
N ASP A 454 11.76 24.24 12.19
CA ASP A 454 12.59 24.13 13.40
C ASP A 454 11.72 23.63 14.55
N ILE A 455 11.80 22.33 14.82
CA ILE A 455 10.87 21.60 15.65
C ILE A 455 11.43 21.43 17.05
N THR A 456 10.67 21.85 18.05
CA THR A 456 10.91 21.52 19.46
C THR A 456 9.93 20.43 19.89
N VAL A 457 10.44 19.25 20.23
CA VAL A 457 9.67 18.15 20.77
C VAL A 457 9.78 18.15 22.29
N ASN A 458 8.65 18.35 22.96
CA ASN A 458 8.52 18.29 24.42
C ASN A 458 7.86 16.96 24.80
N LEU A 459 8.62 16.06 25.40
CA LEU A 459 8.11 14.79 25.93
C LEU A 459 8.05 14.87 27.44
N ASP A 460 6.91 14.55 28.03
CA ASP A 460 6.71 14.40 29.47
C ASP A 460 6.30 12.99 29.87
N GLY A 461 6.24 12.73 31.15
CA GLY A 461 5.87 11.42 31.70
C GLY A 461 6.90 10.32 31.48
N TRP A 462 8.16 10.67 31.20
CA TRP A 462 9.27 9.71 31.03
C TRP A 462 9.64 8.98 32.34
N GLY A 463 9.51 9.65 33.47
CA GLY A 463 9.95 9.16 34.76
C GLY A 463 11.44 9.43 35.03
N ASP A 464 12.03 8.65 35.95
CA ASP A 464 13.41 8.87 36.42
C ASP A 464 14.46 8.04 35.68
N LYS A 465 14.07 7.36 34.58
CA LYS A 465 14.98 6.53 33.80
C LYS A 465 15.93 7.40 32.96
N SER A 466 17.15 6.90 32.74
CA SER A 466 18.01 7.47 31.69
C SER A 466 17.35 7.31 30.31
N ALA A 467 17.72 8.16 29.38
CA ALA A 467 17.21 8.10 28.04
C ALA A 467 18.36 8.14 27.00
N SER A 468 18.36 7.22 26.07
CA SER A 468 19.23 7.26 24.91
C SER A 468 18.41 7.48 23.64
N LEU A 469 18.89 8.36 22.77
CA LEU A 469 18.24 8.75 21.51
C LEU A 469 18.97 8.13 20.32
N ARG A 470 18.20 7.54 19.41
CA ARG A 470 18.61 7.23 18.03
C ARG A 470 17.71 8.00 17.07
N HIS A 471 18.30 8.69 16.11
CA HIS A 471 17.58 9.52 15.16
C HIS A 471 17.72 8.97 13.74
N PHE A 472 16.61 8.56 13.14
CA PHE A 472 16.53 8.11 11.75
C PHE A 472 15.92 9.21 10.89
N ARG A 473 16.42 9.36 9.67
CA ARG A 473 16.03 10.45 8.77
C ARG A 473 15.80 9.93 7.34
N MET A 474 14.74 10.42 6.71
CA MET A 474 14.51 10.35 5.26
C MET A 474 14.20 11.76 4.75
N ASP A 475 15.00 12.25 3.85
CA ASP A 475 14.83 13.52 3.14
C ASP A 475 15.66 13.52 1.85
N GLU A 476 15.89 14.68 1.21
CA GLU A 476 16.66 14.75 -0.05
C GLU A 476 18.12 14.27 0.11
N GLU A 477 18.71 14.40 1.31
CA GLU A 477 20.10 14.04 1.60
C GLU A 477 20.27 12.66 2.25
N HIS A 478 19.22 12.15 2.92
CA HIS A 478 19.28 10.93 3.73
C HIS A 478 18.28 9.87 3.27
N SER A 479 18.70 8.60 3.28
CA SER A 479 17.84 7.44 2.92
C SER A 479 17.22 7.57 1.52
N ASN A 480 17.96 8.13 0.56
CA ASN A 480 17.48 8.54 -0.76
C ASN A 480 18.50 8.21 -1.86
N ALA A 481 18.43 6.99 -2.40
CA ALA A 481 19.30 6.56 -3.49
C ALA A 481 19.11 7.39 -4.78
N PHE A 482 17.94 7.98 -5.00
CA PHE A 482 17.68 8.81 -6.18
C PHE A 482 18.58 10.07 -6.22
N GLY A 483 18.78 10.72 -5.08
CA GLY A 483 19.71 11.86 -4.97
C GLY A 483 21.14 11.47 -5.34
N VAL A 484 21.61 10.34 -4.83
CA VAL A 484 22.94 9.80 -5.13
C VAL A 484 23.05 9.40 -6.61
N TRP A 485 22.06 8.73 -7.17
CA TRP A 485 22.00 8.37 -8.59
C TRP A 485 22.06 9.60 -9.50
N LYS A 486 21.35 10.68 -9.17
CA LYS A 486 21.42 11.96 -9.89
C LYS A 486 22.85 12.53 -9.87
N ALA A 487 23.49 12.53 -8.70
CA ALA A 487 24.85 13.04 -8.50
C ALA A 487 25.92 12.20 -9.25
N MET A 488 25.67 10.91 -9.46
CA MET A 488 26.53 10.01 -10.25
C MET A 488 26.35 10.19 -11.78
N GLY A 489 25.50 11.10 -12.25
CA GLY A 489 25.23 11.31 -13.67
C GLY A 489 24.18 10.36 -14.26
N LYS A 490 23.34 9.80 -13.43
CA LYS A 490 22.17 8.95 -13.82
C LYS A 490 22.57 7.65 -14.57
N PRO A 491 23.51 6.84 -14.05
CA PRO A 491 23.96 5.62 -14.73
C PRO A 491 22.80 4.62 -14.88
N GLN A 492 22.69 4.00 -16.07
CA GLN A 492 21.68 2.96 -16.34
C GLN A 492 22.23 1.53 -16.18
N ASN A 493 23.54 1.38 -16.02
CA ASN A 493 24.18 0.09 -15.77
C ASN A 493 25.23 0.25 -14.65
N PRO A 494 24.85 0.68 -13.44
CA PRO A 494 25.79 0.77 -12.33
C PRO A 494 26.29 -0.63 -11.98
N ALA A 495 27.59 -0.79 -11.72
CA ALA A 495 28.20 -2.06 -11.37
C ALA A 495 29.30 -1.87 -10.31
N GLY A 496 29.68 -2.93 -9.61
CA GLY A 496 30.75 -2.90 -8.62
C GLY A 496 30.52 -1.85 -7.54
N GLU A 497 31.49 -0.93 -7.36
CA GLU A 497 31.43 0.11 -6.32
C GLU A 497 30.28 1.11 -6.53
N ASP A 498 29.92 1.41 -7.79
CA ASP A 498 28.82 2.32 -8.10
C ASP A 498 27.46 1.72 -7.66
N TYR A 499 27.24 0.43 -7.94
CA TYR A 499 26.04 -0.25 -7.48
C TYR A 499 25.99 -0.35 -5.94
N ALA A 500 27.11 -0.74 -5.31
CA ALA A 500 27.20 -0.82 -3.86
C ALA A 500 26.92 0.53 -3.17
N ARG A 501 27.41 1.63 -3.76
CA ARG A 501 27.13 2.99 -3.29
C ARG A 501 25.64 3.35 -3.38
N LEU A 502 24.99 3.03 -4.50
CA LEU A 502 23.55 3.25 -4.67
C LEU A 502 22.74 2.42 -3.67
N GLU A 503 23.04 1.14 -3.55
CA GLU A 503 22.37 0.24 -2.63
C GLU A 503 22.48 0.72 -1.17
N ALA A 504 23.69 1.12 -0.76
CA ALA A 504 23.92 1.64 0.59
C ALA A 504 23.13 2.93 0.86
N SER A 505 23.02 3.84 -0.12
CA SER A 505 22.29 5.10 0.01
C SER A 505 20.76 4.94 0.06
N GLY A 506 20.24 3.78 -0.41
CA GLY A 506 18.84 3.42 -0.30
C GLY A 506 18.43 2.91 1.10
N LYS A 507 19.37 2.61 1.98
CA LYS A 507 19.05 2.10 3.32
C LYS A 507 18.68 3.23 4.28
N LEU A 508 17.91 2.88 5.34
CA LEU A 508 17.49 3.84 6.36
C LEU A 508 18.70 4.38 7.11
N ALA A 509 18.95 5.69 7.00
CA ALA A 509 20.06 6.37 7.66
C ALA A 509 19.72 6.69 9.12
N GLU A 510 20.62 6.32 10.02
CA GLU A 510 20.70 6.81 11.39
C GLU A 510 21.69 7.99 11.40
N ILE A 511 21.19 9.16 11.78
CA ILE A 511 22.03 10.36 11.87
C ILE A 511 22.51 10.56 13.30
N ASP A 512 23.73 11.12 13.47
CA ASP A 512 24.35 11.45 14.77
C ASP A 512 24.67 10.25 15.69
N GLY A 513 24.30 9.02 15.31
CA GLY A 513 24.47 7.83 16.15
C GLY A 513 23.65 7.87 17.45
N GLN A 514 23.84 6.89 18.32
CA GLN A 514 23.16 6.84 19.64
C GLN A 514 23.76 7.87 20.60
N THR A 515 22.92 8.73 21.19
CA THR A 515 23.31 9.77 22.13
C THR A 515 22.49 9.69 23.42
N TRP A 516 23.11 10.07 24.56
CA TRP A 516 22.37 10.22 25.83
C TRP A 516 21.70 11.59 25.86
N VAL A 517 20.43 11.62 26.24
CA VAL A 517 19.68 12.87 26.40
C VAL A 517 19.37 13.16 27.86
N LYS A 518 19.36 14.44 28.21
CA LYS A 518 19.05 14.89 29.55
C LYS A 518 17.58 14.67 29.85
N VAL A 519 17.29 13.98 30.95
CA VAL A 519 15.96 13.92 31.55
C VAL A 519 15.94 14.90 32.73
N ASP A 520 14.96 15.80 32.73
CA ASP A 520 14.79 16.84 33.76
C ASP A 520 13.37 16.76 34.33
N ASP A 521 13.23 16.30 35.55
CA ASP A 521 11.93 16.07 36.22
C ASP A 521 10.95 15.26 35.34
N GLY A 522 11.42 14.13 34.80
CA GLY A 522 10.63 13.25 33.92
C GLY A 522 10.28 13.84 32.54
N LYS A 523 10.98 14.89 32.12
CA LYS A 523 10.79 15.58 30.84
C LYS A 523 12.03 15.52 29.98
N ILE A 524 11.81 15.45 28.65
CA ILE A 524 12.86 15.49 27.65
C ILE A 524 12.48 16.54 26.61
N ALA A 525 13.42 17.42 26.25
CA ALA A 525 13.26 18.36 25.16
C ALA A 525 14.27 18.05 24.05
N LEU A 526 13.77 17.84 22.83
CA LEU A 526 14.60 17.58 21.65
C LEU A 526 14.38 18.70 20.62
N ARG A 527 15.41 18.97 19.83
CA ARG A 527 15.33 19.93 18.70
C ARG A 527 15.71 19.23 17.40
N VAL A 528 14.90 19.42 16.38
CA VAL A 528 15.09 18.83 15.05
C VAL A 528 14.75 19.86 14.00
N SER A 529 15.67 20.15 13.09
CA SER A 529 15.32 20.90 11.86
C SER A 529 14.93 19.90 10.78
N LEU A 530 13.71 20.02 10.25
CA LEU A 530 13.13 19.07 9.31
C LEU A 530 12.80 19.78 7.98
N PRO A 531 13.51 19.47 6.88
CA PRO A 531 13.20 20.05 5.59
C PRO A 531 11.82 19.61 5.09
N ARG A 532 11.24 20.39 4.15
CA ARG A 532 10.04 19.98 3.43
C ARG A 532 10.26 18.61 2.79
N GLN A 533 9.22 17.77 2.77
CA GLN A 533 9.24 16.37 2.32
C GLN A 533 10.18 15.47 3.16
N GLY A 534 10.48 15.86 4.38
CA GLY A 534 11.30 15.08 5.31
C GLY A 534 10.47 14.30 6.32
N VAL A 535 11.03 13.18 6.78
CA VAL A 535 10.53 12.36 7.90
C VAL A 535 11.66 12.11 8.88
N SER A 536 11.40 12.31 10.16
CA SER A 536 12.30 11.96 11.27
C SER A 536 11.64 10.98 12.21
N LEU A 537 12.35 9.93 12.58
CA LEU A 537 11.97 9.05 13.66
C LEU A 537 12.97 9.20 14.80
N LEU A 538 12.48 9.62 15.95
CA LEU A 538 13.23 9.76 17.20
C LEU A 538 12.89 8.57 18.09
N ARG A 539 13.82 7.63 18.23
CA ARG A 539 13.66 6.47 19.11
C ARG A 539 14.39 6.75 20.42
N LEU A 540 13.63 6.80 21.50
CA LEU A 540 14.13 6.96 22.87
C LEU A 540 14.02 5.64 23.60
N ASP A 541 15.15 5.09 24.05
CA ASP A 541 15.20 3.86 24.86
C ASP A 541 15.60 4.20 26.30
N TRP A 542 14.98 3.50 27.31
CA TRP A 542 15.28 3.65 28.73
C TRP A 542 16.23 2.61 29.27
#